data_19c45c9a51c3c4f26c20d91fde50544c
#
_entry.id   19c45c9a51c3c4f26c20d91fde50544c
#
_cell.length_a   1.000
_cell.length_b   1.000
_cell.length_c   1.000
_cell.angle_alpha   90.00
_cell.angle_beta   90.00
_cell.angle_gamma   90.00
#
_symmetry.space_group_name_H-M   'P 1'
#
loop_
_entity.id
_entity.type
_entity.pdbx_description
1 polymer ?
#
loop_
_entity_poly.entity_id
_entity_poly.type
_entity_poly.pdbx_seq_one_letter_code
_entity_poly.pdbx_strand_id
1 'polypeptide(L)'
;CYSLKRPKWSEATIRQCVARRYSSPKGMNSLDEIVFCEHYRVTLNRCLGKIQRGKSLSALIETRLTTEAKILQPVEKLCSLVVDDIEIKEKLECSRPDDTFYGISIMTKHRLGKKAFLANKLLCFVIHGLSTKYTTPIGYFFHKTLSTDRFFEITMEIMEKVHSCGIKILQIVSDNHKSNVALFKKIGNGQLKVRVAHPADP
;
A
#
# COMPACT_ATOMS: atom_id res chain seq x y z
N CYS A 1 15.25 -34.29 29.44
CA CYS A 1 14.55 -33.26 28.61
C CYS A 1 15.41 -32.88 27.45
N TYR A 2 15.16 -33.42 26.25
CA TYR A 2 15.84 -33.04 25.02
C TYR A 2 15.27 -31.69 24.55
N SER A 3 16.08 -30.62 24.65
CA SER A 3 15.79 -29.33 24.05
C SER A 3 15.94 -29.49 22.53
N LEU A 4 14.86 -29.74 21.83
CA LEU A 4 14.79 -29.68 20.38
C LEU A 4 15.07 -28.24 19.95
N LYS A 5 16.28 -27.95 19.46
CA LYS A 5 16.62 -26.68 18.84
C LYS A 5 15.65 -26.45 17.68
N ARG A 6 14.85 -25.36 17.76
CA ARG A 6 13.90 -24.98 16.70
C ARG A 6 14.63 -24.86 15.37
N PRO A 7 14.21 -25.53 14.31
CA PRO A 7 14.84 -25.41 13.01
C PRO A 7 14.79 -23.95 12.53
N LYS A 8 15.94 -23.41 12.13
CA LYS A 8 16.01 -22.09 11.50
C LYS A 8 15.56 -22.25 10.04
N TRP A 9 14.51 -21.61 9.67
CA TRP A 9 14.04 -21.58 8.29
C TRP A 9 15.02 -20.83 7.39
N SER A 10 15.29 -21.39 6.21
CA SER A 10 16.12 -20.70 5.22
C SER A 10 15.35 -19.49 4.65
N GLU A 11 16.08 -18.47 4.26
CA GLU A 11 15.48 -17.28 3.63
C GLU A 11 14.67 -17.66 2.36
N ALA A 12 15.17 -18.62 1.59
CA ALA A 12 14.48 -19.15 0.41
C ALA A 12 13.13 -19.77 0.76
N THR A 13 13.06 -20.56 1.85
CA THR A 13 11.81 -21.15 2.32
C THR A 13 10.81 -20.07 2.75
N ILE A 14 11.27 -19.04 3.48
CA ILE A 14 10.42 -17.92 3.91
C ILE A 14 9.88 -17.17 2.68
N ARG A 15 10.72 -16.85 1.69
CA ARG A 15 10.33 -16.18 0.45
C ARG A 15 9.28 -16.98 -0.32
N GLN A 16 9.48 -18.28 -0.47
CA GLN A 16 8.53 -19.16 -1.17
C GLN A 16 7.17 -19.22 -0.47
N CYS A 17 7.16 -19.25 0.84
CA CYS A 17 5.95 -19.27 1.64
C CYS A 17 5.20 -17.94 1.62
N VAL A 18 5.91 -16.82 1.65
CA VAL A 18 5.34 -15.49 1.46
C VAL A 18 4.70 -15.39 0.08
N ALA A 19 5.39 -15.79 -0.99
CA ALA A 19 4.86 -15.78 -2.35
C ALA A 19 3.57 -16.61 -2.47
N ARG A 20 3.53 -17.83 -1.91
CA ARG A 20 2.35 -18.70 -1.90
C ARG A 20 1.17 -18.07 -1.15
N ARG A 21 1.40 -17.42 -0.01
CA ARG A 21 0.35 -16.75 0.76
C ARG A 21 -0.30 -15.61 -0.04
N TYR A 22 0.49 -14.84 -0.79
CA TYR A 22 -0.05 -13.78 -1.65
C TYR A 22 -0.78 -14.31 -2.88
N SER A 23 -0.31 -15.43 -3.45
CA SER A 23 -0.92 -16.03 -4.66
C SER A 23 -2.24 -16.73 -4.36
N SER A 24 -2.39 -17.38 -3.22
CA SER A 24 -3.60 -18.12 -2.84
C SER A 24 -3.75 -18.24 -1.31
N PRO A 25 -4.42 -17.29 -0.66
CA PRO A 25 -4.69 -17.36 0.79
C PRO A 25 -5.49 -18.60 1.19
N LYS A 26 -6.37 -19.11 0.31
CA LYS A 26 -7.16 -20.35 0.52
C LYS A 26 -6.33 -21.63 0.29
N GLY A 27 -5.37 -21.60 -0.62
CA GLY A 27 -4.48 -22.73 -0.90
C GLY A 27 -3.53 -23.07 0.25
N MET A 28 -3.31 -22.15 1.19
CA MET A 28 -2.56 -22.45 2.40
C MET A 28 -3.32 -23.31 3.41
N ASN A 29 -4.65 -23.21 3.42
CA ASN A 29 -5.47 -24.03 4.34
C ASN A 29 -5.48 -25.52 3.94
N SER A 30 -5.31 -25.83 2.66
CA SER A 30 -5.21 -27.21 2.18
C SER A 30 -3.82 -27.83 2.34
N LEU A 31 -2.78 -27.02 2.55
CA LEU A 31 -1.40 -27.46 2.85
C LEU A 31 -1.14 -27.61 4.35
N ASP A 32 -1.99 -27.03 5.21
CA ASP A 32 -1.93 -27.16 6.66
C ASP A 32 -2.14 -28.63 7.13
N GLU A 33 -2.74 -29.46 6.30
CA GLU A 33 -2.94 -30.89 6.62
C GLU A 33 -1.69 -31.74 6.46
N ILE A 34 -0.65 -31.28 5.75
CA ILE A 34 0.44 -32.20 5.38
C ILE A 34 1.77 -31.93 6.06
N VAL A 35 2.19 -30.70 6.42
CA VAL A 35 3.54 -30.51 7.00
C VAL A 35 3.79 -29.23 7.84
N PHE A 36 2.89 -28.27 7.94
CA PHE A 36 3.23 -26.98 8.56
C PHE A 36 2.45 -26.68 9.85
N CYS A 37 3.13 -26.94 10.95
CA CYS A 37 2.74 -26.62 12.32
C CYS A 37 2.35 -25.14 12.49
N GLU A 38 1.47 -24.86 13.45
CA GLU A 38 1.01 -23.52 13.90
C GLU A 38 2.14 -22.50 14.08
N HIS A 39 3.36 -22.98 14.39
CA HIS A 39 4.60 -22.21 14.44
C HIS A 39 4.96 -21.51 13.12
N TYR A 40 4.56 -22.04 11.99
CA TYR A 40 4.82 -21.47 10.68
C TYR A 40 3.99 -20.20 10.44
N ARG A 41 2.72 -20.22 10.79
CA ARG A 41 1.83 -19.04 10.72
C ARG A 41 2.35 -17.89 11.59
N VAL A 42 2.85 -18.21 12.79
CA VAL A 42 3.43 -17.23 13.72
C VAL A 42 4.73 -16.64 13.16
N THR A 43 5.61 -17.48 12.62
CA THR A 43 6.89 -17.03 12.03
C THR A 43 6.65 -16.19 10.78
N LEU A 44 5.74 -16.62 9.90
CA LEU A 44 5.37 -15.87 8.70
C LEU A 44 4.72 -14.54 9.05
N ASN A 45 3.80 -14.53 10.03
CA ASN A 45 3.18 -13.30 10.52
C ASN A 45 4.20 -12.36 11.16
N ARG A 46 5.23 -12.90 11.84
CA ARG A 46 6.33 -12.10 12.40
C ARG A 46 7.21 -11.50 11.30
N CYS A 47 7.51 -12.26 10.23
CA CYS A 47 8.25 -11.75 9.08
C CYS A 47 7.44 -10.70 8.32
N LEU A 48 6.14 -10.93 8.13
CA LEU A 48 5.22 -9.98 7.49
C LEU A 48 4.91 -8.77 8.38
N GLY A 49 4.86 -8.95 9.70
CA GLY A 49 4.63 -7.87 10.67
C GLY A 49 5.81 -6.90 10.79
N LYS A 50 7.01 -7.31 10.38
CA LYS A 50 8.18 -6.41 10.26
C LYS A 50 8.14 -5.52 9.02
N ILE A 51 7.22 -5.78 8.09
CA ILE A 51 6.95 -4.87 6.99
C ILE A 51 6.25 -3.65 7.60
N GLN A 52 6.98 -2.56 7.75
CA GLN A 52 6.40 -1.29 8.24
C GLN A 52 5.21 -0.93 7.38
N ARG A 53 4.03 -0.96 7.98
CA ARG A 53 2.78 -0.52 7.38
C ARG A 53 2.71 1.01 7.49
N GLY A 54 3.57 1.68 6.73
CA GLY A 54 3.64 3.15 6.72
C GLY A 54 2.36 3.77 6.16
N LYS A 55 2.01 4.93 6.64
CA LYS A 55 0.86 5.76 6.20
C LYS A 55 1.07 6.39 4.81
N SER A 56 2.14 6.07 4.11
CA SER A 56 2.58 6.66 2.85
C SER A 56 3.40 5.62 2.11
N LEU A 57 3.88 5.94 0.92
CA LEU A 57 4.91 5.15 0.25
C LEU A 57 6.10 5.01 1.20
N SER A 58 6.22 3.85 1.86
CA SER A 58 7.28 3.63 2.85
C SER A 58 8.60 3.36 2.12
N ALA A 59 9.73 3.66 2.78
CA ALA A 59 11.07 3.38 2.24
C ALA A 59 11.24 1.92 1.80
N LEU A 60 10.54 0.99 2.44
CA LEU A 60 10.53 -0.42 2.06
C LEU A 60 9.84 -0.65 0.71
N ILE A 61 8.69 0.02 0.47
CA ILE A 61 7.97 -0.06 -0.81
C ILE A 61 8.80 0.61 -1.90
N GLU A 62 9.41 1.77 -1.63
CA GLU A 62 10.31 2.46 -2.55
C GLU A 62 11.49 1.55 -2.95
N THR A 63 12.17 0.92 -1.98
CA THR A 63 13.26 -0.03 -2.22
C THR A 63 12.80 -1.20 -3.07
N ARG A 64 11.62 -1.75 -2.78
CA ARG A 64 11.03 -2.84 -3.55
C ARG A 64 10.74 -2.42 -4.99
N LEU A 65 10.04 -1.31 -5.19
CA LEU A 65 9.71 -0.80 -6.54
C LEU A 65 10.96 -0.50 -7.35
N THR A 66 11.96 0.14 -6.74
CA THR A 66 13.26 0.41 -7.38
C THR A 66 13.98 -0.88 -7.79
N THR A 67 13.90 -1.92 -6.96
CA THR A 67 14.50 -3.22 -7.26
C THR A 67 13.76 -3.92 -8.40
N GLU A 68 12.44 -3.93 -8.36
CA GLU A 68 11.59 -4.49 -9.42
C GLU A 68 11.80 -3.73 -10.74
N ALA A 69 11.87 -2.40 -10.71
CA ALA A 69 12.10 -1.57 -11.89
C ALA A 69 13.44 -1.85 -12.61
N LYS A 70 14.47 -2.34 -11.91
CA LYS A 70 15.75 -2.73 -12.53
C LYS A 70 15.64 -3.98 -13.40
N ILE A 71 14.68 -4.86 -13.10
CA ILE A 71 14.50 -6.14 -13.78
C ILE A 71 13.48 -6.03 -14.91
N LEU A 72 12.49 -5.14 -14.77
CA LEU A 72 11.40 -4.96 -15.74
C LEU A 72 11.89 -4.31 -17.04
N GLN A 73 11.36 -4.81 -18.16
CA GLN A 73 11.54 -4.18 -19.48
C GLN A 73 10.82 -2.82 -19.51
N PRO A 74 11.20 -1.88 -20.39
CA PRO A 74 10.61 -0.54 -20.46
C PRO A 74 9.07 -0.54 -20.52
N VAL A 75 8.47 -1.44 -21.31
CA VAL A 75 7.01 -1.57 -21.44
C VAL A 75 6.35 -2.12 -20.18
N GLU A 76 7.05 -2.95 -19.42
CA GLU A 76 6.56 -3.54 -18.17
C GLU A 76 6.55 -2.56 -17.00
N LYS A 77 7.31 -1.46 -17.11
CA LYS A 77 7.32 -0.36 -16.13
C LYS A 77 6.09 0.54 -16.23
N LEU A 78 5.28 0.37 -17.27
CA LEU A 78 4.07 1.15 -17.48
C LEU A 78 2.93 0.61 -16.61
N CYS A 79 2.30 1.48 -15.83
CA CYS A 79 1.24 1.08 -14.91
C CYS A 79 0.09 2.10 -14.87
N SER A 80 -1.03 1.66 -14.31
CA SER A 80 -2.13 2.48 -13.83
C SER A 80 -2.02 2.70 -12.33
N LEU A 81 -2.36 3.89 -11.86
CA LEU A 81 -2.57 4.20 -10.45
C LEU A 81 -4.06 4.08 -10.15
N VAL A 82 -4.42 3.12 -9.33
CA VAL A 82 -5.79 2.92 -8.86
C VAL A 82 -5.92 3.58 -7.49
N VAL A 83 -6.94 4.41 -7.34
CA VAL A 83 -7.22 5.17 -6.12
C VAL A 83 -8.64 4.87 -5.68
N ASP A 84 -8.81 4.44 -4.45
CA ASP A 84 -10.11 4.07 -3.90
C ASP A 84 -10.21 4.35 -2.41
N ASP A 85 -11.42 4.65 -1.94
CA ASP A 85 -11.77 4.86 -0.53
C ASP A 85 -12.52 3.64 0.01
N ILE A 86 -12.01 3.05 1.09
CA ILE A 86 -12.64 1.93 1.79
C ILE A 86 -13.23 2.43 3.11
N GLU A 87 -14.50 2.14 3.36
CA GLU A 87 -15.10 2.41 4.66
C GLU A 87 -14.56 1.46 5.73
N ILE A 88 -14.18 2.01 6.87
CA ILE A 88 -13.64 1.29 8.01
C ILE A 88 -14.40 1.65 9.29
N LYS A 89 -14.39 0.75 10.26
CA LYS A 89 -14.96 1.06 11.58
C LYS A 89 -14.11 2.12 12.29
N GLU A 90 -14.76 3.11 12.88
CA GLU A 90 -14.10 4.10 13.75
C GLU A 90 -13.53 3.40 14.99
N LYS A 91 -12.27 3.02 14.95
CA LYS A 91 -11.58 2.33 16.02
C LYS A 91 -10.13 2.73 16.09
N LEU A 92 -9.62 2.88 17.30
CA LEU A 92 -8.20 2.98 17.55
C LEU A 92 -7.65 1.58 17.82
N GLU A 93 -6.66 1.17 17.04
CA GLU A 93 -5.96 -0.09 17.23
C GLU A 93 -4.50 0.16 17.58
N CYS A 94 -4.01 -0.54 18.61
CA CYS A 94 -2.62 -0.54 18.98
C CYS A 94 -1.91 -1.75 18.37
N SER A 95 -0.88 -1.50 17.58
CA SER A 95 0.03 -2.54 17.11
C SER A 95 1.17 -2.67 18.11
N ARG A 96 1.12 -3.67 18.96
CA ARG A 96 2.20 -3.95 19.92
C ARG A 96 3.57 -4.20 19.27
N PRO A 97 3.66 -4.90 18.10
CA PRO A 97 4.95 -5.11 17.44
C PRO A 97 5.62 -3.83 16.95
N ASP A 98 4.81 -2.82 16.59
CA ASP A 98 5.29 -1.59 15.95
C ASP A 98 5.23 -0.39 16.93
N ASP A 99 4.70 -0.61 18.15
CA ASP A 99 4.41 0.43 19.15
C ASP A 99 3.69 1.64 18.55
N THR A 100 2.70 1.36 17.69
CA THR A 100 2.02 2.37 16.88
C THR A 100 0.51 2.25 16.99
N PHE A 101 -0.18 3.40 17.04
CA PHE A 101 -1.63 3.47 16.99
C PHE A 101 -2.12 3.70 15.56
N TYR A 102 -3.05 2.86 15.09
CA TYR A 102 -3.75 2.99 13.82
C TYR A 102 -5.17 3.48 14.01
N GLY A 103 -5.73 4.11 12.98
CA GLY A 103 -7.10 4.62 13.00
C GLY A 103 -7.23 6.10 13.32
N ILE A 104 -6.12 6.84 13.50
CA ILE A 104 -6.13 8.29 13.63
C ILE A 104 -6.14 8.91 12.23
N SER A 105 -7.05 9.87 12.00
CA SER A 105 -7.14 10.59 10.74
C SER A 105 -5.90 11.45 10.47
N ILE A 106 -5.38 11.41 9.24
CA ILE A 106 -4.26 12.25 8.78
C ILE A 106 -4.57 13.76 8.85
N MET A 107 -5.85 14.13 8.84
CA MET A 107 -6.30 15.52 8.98
C MET A 107 -6.24 16.03 10.42
N THR A 108 -5.97 15.15 11.38
CA THR A 108 -5.74 15.53 12.76
C THR A 108 -4.37 16.20 12.87
N LYS A 109 -4.32 17.53 12.79
CA LYS A 109 -3.11 18.27 13.14
C LYS A 109 -2.85 18.03 14.62
N HIS A 110 -1.66 17.50 14.96
CA HIS A 110 -1.19 17.36 16.33
C HIS A 110 -1.00 18.75 16.96
N ARG A 111 -2.11 19.36 17.40
CA ARG A 111 -2.07 20.47 18.35
C ARG A 111 -2.26 19.87 19.73
N LEU A 112 -1.29 20.04 20.60
CA LEU A 112 -1.42 19.71 22.03
C LEU A 112 -2.78 20.20 22.53
N GLY A 113 -3.60 19.29 23.09
CA GLY A 113 -4.90 19.60 23.67
C GLY A 113 -6.13 19.46 22.75
N LYS A 114 -6.00 19.12 21.47
CA LYS A 114 -7.17 18.83 20.60
C LYS A 114 -7.43 17.33 20.49
N LYS A 115 -8.70 16.96 20.62
CA LYS A 115 -9.20 15.57 20.47
C LYS A 115 -8.80 15.01 19.11
N ALA A 116 -8.09 13.88 19.09
CA ALA A 116 -7.75 13.19 17.87
C ALA A 116 -9.05 12.66 17.21
N PHE A 117 -9.23 12.90 15.92
CA PHE A 117 -10.36 12.37 15.18
C PHE A 117 -10.04 10.95 14.71
N LEU A 118 -10.90 10.00 15.05
CA LEU A 118 -10.82 8.65 14.49
C LEU A 118 -11.21 8.69 13.01
N ALA A 119 -10.50 7.89 12.23
CA ALA A 119 -10.81 7.70 10.83
C ALA A 119 -11.97 6.72 10.67
N ASN A 120 -12.82 6.96 9.69
CA ASN A 120 -13.86 6.04 9.23
C ASN A 120 -13.67 5.63 7.77
N LYS A 121 -12.61 6.13 7.13
CA LYS A 121 -12.23 5.81 5.75
C LYS A 121 -10.73 5.57 5.63
N LEU A 122 -10.39 4.73 4.67
CA LEU A 122 -9.03 4.39 4.30
C LEU A 122 -8.85 4.65 2.80
N LEU A 123 -8.14 5.72 2.45
CA LEU A 123 -7.75 6.00 1.07
C LEU A 123 -6.58 5.09 0.70
N CYS A 124 -6.75 4.29 -0.35
CA CYS A 124 -5.79 3.33 -0.84
C CYS A 124 -5.25 3.73 -2.20
N PHE A 125 -3.94 3.54 -2.39
CA PHE A 125 -3.25 3.71 -3.66
C PHE A 125 -2.61 2.39 -4.07
N VAL A 126 -2.93 1.93 -5.27
CA VAL A 126 -2.45 0.66 -5.82
C VAL A 126 -1.93 0.89 -7.23
N ILE A 127 -0.76 0.39 -7.56
CA ILE A 127 -0.31 0.34 -8.96
C ILE A 127 -0.64 -1.01 -9.57
N HIS A 128 -1.09 -0.98 -10.81
CA HIS A 128 -1.40 -2.14 -11.61
C HIS A 128 -0.66 -2.08 -12.95
N GLY A 129 0.15 -3.09 -13.25
CA GLY A 129 0.92 -3.15 -14.51
C GLY A 129 0.01 -3.28 -15.72
N LEU A 130 0.32 -2.52 -16.78
CA LEU A 130 -0.48 -2.52 -18.01
C LEU A 130 -0.11 -3.66 -18.95
N SER A 131 1.15 -4.03 -19.02
CA SER A 131 1.64 -5.12 -19.88
C SER A 131 1.93 -6.41 -19.12
N THR A 132 2.25 -6.31 -17.84
CA THR A 132 2.50 -7.45 -16.94
C THR A 132 1.51 -7.46 -15.79
N LYS A 133 1.10 -8.66 -15.36
CA LYS A 133 0.11 -8.83 -14.29
C LYS A 133 0.76 -8.66 -12.91
N TYR A 134 1.11 -7.43 -12.53
CA TYR A 134 1.43 -7.14 -11.15
C TYR A 134 0.45 -6.14 -10.54
N THR A 135 0.15 -6.31 -9.29
CA THR A 135 -0.69 -5.40 -8.49
C THR A 135 0.00 -5.19 -7.15
N THR A 136 0.39 -3.95 -6.88
CA THR A 136 1.15 -3.61 -5.68
C THR A 136 0.50 -2.44 -4.95
N PRO A 137 0.00 -2.65 -3.72
CA PRO A 137 -0.41 -1.55 -2.85
C PRO A 137 0.83 -0.72 -2.50
N ILE A 138 0.77 0.59 -2.74
CA ILE A 138 1.89 1.51 -2.54
C ILE A 138 1.69 2.47 -1.39
N GLY A 139 0.45 2.72 -0.98
CA GLY A 139 0.17 3.58 0.15
C GLY A 139 -1.27 3.52 0.60
N TYR A 140 -1.50 3.92 1.86
CA TYR A 140 -2.84 4.08 2.41
C TYR A 140 -2.84 5.19 3.45
N PHE A 141 -3.98 5.86 3.58
CA PHE A 141 -4.16 7.00 4.46
C PHE A 141 -5.48 6.92 5.21
N PHE A 142 -5.40 6.92 6.53
CA PHE A 142 -6.58 6.98 7.39
C PHE A 142 -7.16 8.39 7.38
N HIS A 143 -8.45 8.55 7.07
CA HIS A 143 -9.10 9.86 7.11
C HIS A 143 -10.56 9.75 7.58
N LYS A 144 -11.13 10.88 7.98
CA LYS A 144 -12.56 11.05 8.25
C LYS A 144 -13.18 11.96 7.19
N THR A 145 -12.53 13.08 6.96
CA THR A 145 -12.82 14.02 5.88
C THR A 145 -11.52 14.33 5.17
N LEU A 146 -11.54 14.35 3.85
CA LEU A 146 -10.36 14.67 3.04
C LEU A 146 -10.72 15.85 2.13
N SER A 147 -9.98 16.97 2.27
CA SER A 147 -10.13 18.09 1.36
C SER A 147 -9.55 17.73 -0.02
N THR A 148 -10.12 18.32 -1.08
CA THR A 148 -9.62 18.12 -2.45
C THR A 148 -8.16 18.54 -2.57
N ASP A 149 -7.73 19.61 -1.87
CA ASP A 149 -6.34 20.07 -1.88
C ASP A 149 -5.40 19.01 -1.30
N ARG A 150 -5.75 18.46 -0.13
CA ARG A 150 -4.93 17.43 0.50
C ARG A 150 -4.91 16.14 -0.30
N PHE A 151 -6.04 15.78 -0.91
CA PHE A 151 -6.13 14.62 -1.79
C PHE A 151 -5.22 14.79 -3.02
N PHE A 152 -5.24 15.98 -3.63
CA PHE A 152 -4.38 16.33 -4.74
C PHE A 152 -2.90 16.26 -4.35
N GLU A 153 -2.49 16.88 -3.23
CA GLU A 153 -1.10 16.84 -2.73
C GLU A 153 -0.60 15.41 -2.56
N ILE A 154 -1.39 14.55 -1.87
CA ILE A 154 -1.03 13.15 -1.66
C ILE A 154 -0.88 12.41 -2.99
N THR A 155 -1.79 12.65 -3.93
CA THR A 155 -1.75 11.98 -5.23
C THR A 155 -0.52 12.39 -6.02
N MET A 156 -0.19 13.68 -6.06
CA MET A 156 1.02 14.18 -6.72
C MET A 156 2.29 13.62 -6.08
N GLU A 157 2.38 13.65 -4.75
CA GLU A 157 3.52 13.08 -4.01
C GLU A 157 3.74 11.59 -4.34
N ILE A 158 2.66 10.82 -4.42
CA ILE A 158 2.73 9.40 -4.78
C ILE A 158 3.20 9.21 -6.23
N MET A 159 2.69 10.00 -7.17
CA MET A 159 3.10 9.91 -8.58
C MET A 159 4.58 10.23 -8.75
N GLU A 160 5.08 11.28 -8.12
CA GLU A 160 6.50 11.65 -8.14
C GLU A 160 7.40 10.55 -7.55
N LYS A 161 7.01 10.01 -6.40
CA LYS A 161 7.76 8.93 -5.75
C LYS A 161 7.78 7.64 -6.57
N VAL A 162 6.66 7.24 -7.17
CA VAL A 162 6.60 6.08 -8.06
C VAL A 162 7.49 6.28 -9.28
N HIS A 163 7.45 7.48 -9.86
CA HIS A 163 8.32 7.86 -10.98
C HIS A 163 9.80 7.79 -10.60
N SER A 164 10.18 8.31 -9.44
CA SER A 164 11.57 8.25 -8.93
C SER A 164 12.07 6.82 -8.71
N CYS A 165 11.17 5.86 -8.46
CA CYS A 165 11.51 4.43 -8.40
C CYS A 165 11.72 3.79 -9.78
N GLY A 166 11.51 4.53 -10.89
CA GLY A 166 11.66 4.04 -12.26
C GLY A 166 10.41 3.35 -12.83
N ILE A 167 9.25 3.54 -12.21
CA ILE A 167 7.94 3.07 -12.69
C ILE A 167 7.17 4.26 -13.26
N LYS A 168 6.52 4.11 -14.42
CA LYS A 168 5.80 5.20 -15.10
C LYS A 168 4.29 4.99 -15.03
N ILE A 169 3.61 5.91 -14.36
CA ILE A 169 2.14 5.94 -14.29
C ILE A 169 1.62 6.60 -15.56
N LEU A 170 0.83 5.86 -16.36
CA LEU A 170 0.20 6.36 -17.59
C LEU A 170 -1.23 6.80 -17.40
N GLN A 171 -1.92 6.30 -16.39
CA GLN A 171 -3.31 6.64 -16.13
C GLN A 171 -3.62 6.57 -14.64
N ILE A 172 -4.61 7.35 -14.21
CA ILE A 172 -5.20 7.27 -12.87
C ILE A 172 -6.61 6.72 -13.04
N VAL A 173 -6.96 5.73 -12.22
CA VAL A 173 -8.27 5.06 -12.23
C VAL A 173 -8.90 5.23 -10.86
N SER A 174 -10.13 5.66 -10.81
CA SER A 174 -10.94 5.72 -9.61
C SER A 174 -12.42 5.55 -9.96
N ASP A 175 -13.26 5.37 -8.97
CA ASP A 175 -14.71 5.44 -9.15
C ASP A 175 -15.20 6.88 -9.45
N ASN A 176 -16.47 7.03 -9.79
CA ASN A 176 -17.07 8.33 -10.10
C ASN A 176 -17.59 9.07 -8.85
N HIS A 177 -17.00 8.85 -7.70
CA HIS A 177 -17.36 9.58 -6.48
C HIS A 177 -17.00 11.07 -6.60
N LYS A 178 -17.79 11.95 -5.96
CA LYS A 178 -17.63 13.42 -6.05
C LYS A 178 -16.21 13.90 -5.68
N SER A 179 -15.57 13.27 -4.71
CA SER A 179 -14.19 13.61 -4.31
C SER A 179 -13.18 13.30 -5.43
N ASN A 180 -13.34 12.19 -6.14
CA ASN A 180 -12.49 11.79 -7.24
C ASN A 180 -12.68 12.70 -8.47
N VAL A 181 -13.93 13.06 -8.78
CA VAL A 181 -14.24 14.06 -9.82
C VAL A 181 -13.60 15.41 -9.49
N ALA A 182 -13.64 15.84 -8.22
CA ALA A 182 -13.01 17.08 -7.78
C ALA A 182 -11.46 17.01 -7.90
N LEU A 183 -10.85 15.86 -7.56
CA LEU A 183 -9.43 15.60 -7.78
C LEU A 183 -9.07 15.73 -9.25
N PHE A 184 -9.79 15.06 -10.16
CA PHE A 184 -9.50 15.12 -11.60
C PHE A 184 -9.67 16.52 -12.19
N LYS A 185 -10.69 17.28 -11.74
CA LYS A 185 -10.82 18.70 -12.11
C LYS A 185 -9.61 19.49 -11.65
N LYS A 186 -9.11 19.26 -10.44
CA LYS A 186 -7.94 19.97 -9.92
C LYS A 186 -6.67 19.60 -10.69
N ILE A 187 -6.45 18.33 -11.03
CA ILE A 187 -5.35 17.88 -11.89
C ILE A 187 -5.44 18.55 -13.27
N GLY A 188 -6.66 18.75 -13.82
CA GLY A 188 -6.91 19.36 -15.11
C GLY A 188 -7.04 20.88 -15.08
N ASN A 189 -6.56 21.57 -14.02
CA ASN A 189 -6.66 23.03 -13.85
C ASN A 189 -8.11 23.56 -13.93
N GLY A 190 -9.00 22.95 -13.17
CA GLY A 190 -10.41 23.32 -13.07
C GLY A 190 -11.35 22.61 -14.04
N GLN A 191 -10.83 21.83 -14.98
CA GLN A 191 -11.60 21.09 -15.98
C GLN A 191 -11.29 19.59 -15.95
N LEU A 192 -12.25 18.78 -16.37
CA LEU A 192 -11.99 17.36 -16.63
C LEU A 192 -11.26 17.23 -17.96
N LYS A 193 -9.98 16.85 -17.90
CA LYS A 193 -9.14 16.61 -19.09
C LYS A 193 -8.82 15.12 -19.20
N VAL A 194 -8.87 14.61 -20.43
CA VAL A 194 -8.50 13.22 -20.74
C VAL A 194 -7.00 13.00 -20.63
N ARG A 195 -6.20 14.04 -20.86
CA ARG A 195 -4.74 14.02 -20.79
C ARG A 195 -4.26 15.21 -19.98
N VAL A 196 -3.32 14.95 -19.09
CA VAL A 196 -2.63 15.96 -18.29
C VAL A 196 -1.15 15.64 -18.26
N ALA A 197 -0.31 16.66 -18.05
CA ALA A 197 1.12 16.45 -17.86
C ALA A 197 1.37 15.65 -16.57
N HIS A 198 2.35 14.75 -16.63
CA HIS A 198 2.81 14.05 -15.44
C HIS A 198 3.65 14.99 -14.56
N PRO A 199 3.49 15.02 -13.23
CA PRO A 199 4.19 16.00 -12.37
C PRO A 199 5.71 15.90 -12.43
N ALA A 200 6.26 14.72 -12.71
CA ALA A 200 7.69 14.48 -12.80
C ALA A 200 8.20 14.33 -14.26
N ASP A 201 7.34 14.37 -15.27
CA ASP A 201 7.65 14.20 -16.69
C ASP A 201 6.63 15.03 -17.52
N PRO A 202 6.73 16.39 -17.47
CA PRO A 202 5.77 17.31 -18.07
C PRO A 202 5.81 17.35 -19.61
#